data_ede3a562a81f0611298dd032b1b51e20
#
_entry.id   ede3a562a81f0611298dd032b1b51e20
#
_cell.length_a   1.000
_cell.length_b   1.000
_cell.length_c   1.000
_cell.angle_alpha   90.00
_cell.angle_beta   90.00
_cell.angle_gamma   90.00
#
_symmetry.space_group_name_H-M   'P 1'
#
loop_
_entity.id
_entity.type
_entity.pdbx_description
1 polymer ?
#
loop_
_entity_poly.entity_id
_entity_poly.type
_entity_poly.pdbx_seq_one_letter_code
_entity_poly.pdbx_strand_id
1 'polypeptide(L)'
;MSFESTPVSLVKCATYDEDLVYQKVKEAVDLLGGMKNFVAPGQKVLLKPNLLSGRPPEKCVTTHPLVVKAVALLVREAGATVLIGDSPQIESAKKAAHKCGIGKVADDLGIDIVEFEPVTVPNPDGKMFKNFTIGKILTEVDRVINIPKLKTHGLTTLTLAVKNCSRNAQGRVASKDLPRRGRPFCQDAFGPLYLY
;
A
#
# COMPACT_ATOMS: atom_id res chain seq x y z
N MET A 1 5.41 -26.08 -13.22
CA MET A 1 4.71 -25.20 -12.30
C MET A 1 3.48 -24.68 -13.04
N SER A 2 2.29 -25.14 -12.67
CA SER A 2 1.05 -24.58 -13.17
C SER A 2 0.89 -23.18 -12.55
N PHE A 3 0.86 -22.15 -13.37
CA PHE A 3 0.46 -20.82 -12.92
C PHE A 3 -1.05 -20.89 -12.65
N GLU A 4 -1.44 -20.99 -11.38
CA GLU A 4 -2.83 -20.71 -11.05
C GLU A 4 -3.15 -19.27 -11.44
N SER A 5 -4.19 -19.08 -12.23
CA SER A 5 -4.61 -17.76 -12.67
C SER A 5 -5.19 -17.01 -11.47
N THR A 6 -4.52 -15.94 -11.04
CA THR A 6 -5.06 -15.06 -10.01
C THR A 6 -6.10 -14.14 -10.65
N PRO A 7 -7.34 -14.10 -10.16
CA PRO A 7 -8.37 -13.22 -10.72
C PRO A 7 -7.99 -11.75 -10.49
N VAL A 8 -8.27 -10.91 -11.49
CA VAL A 8 -8.07 -9.47 -11.44
C VAL A 8 -9.39 -8.79 -11.79
N SER A 9 -9.85 -7.87 -10.95
CA SER A 9 -11.00 -7.02 -11.27
C SER A 9 -10.55 -5.68 -11.85
N LEU A 10 -11.26 -5.20 -12.87
CA LEU A 10 -11.03 -3.89 -13.47
C LEU A 10 -12.36 -3.16 -13.59
N VAL A 11 -12.50 -2.05 -12.87
CA VAL A 11 -13.73 -1.26 -12.81
C VAL A 11 -13.44 0.19 -13.22
N LYS A 12 -14.26 0.70 -14.15
CA LYS A 12 -14.16 2.09 -14.60
C LYS A 12 -14.84 3.02 -13.59
N CYS A 13 -14.12 4.06 -13.15
CA CYS A 13 -14.64 5.17 -12.36
C CYS A 13 -14.40 6.47 -13.12
N ALA A 14 -15.46 7.20 -13.49
CA ALA A 14 -15.37 8.34 -14.38
C ALA A 14 -14.91 9.63 -13.68
N THR A 15 -15.23 9.79 -12.40
CA THR A 15 -14.92 10.98 -11.61
C THR A 15 -14.55 10.60 -10.19
N TYR A 16 -13.97 11.55 -9.46
CA TYR A 16 -13.74 11.44 -8.02
C TYR A 16 -14.91 12.06 -7.23
N ASP A 17 -16.14 11.62 -7.56
CA ASP A 17 -17.30 11.81 -6.68
C ASP A 17 -17.25 10.77 -5.55
N GLU A 18 -17.60 11.16 -4.32
CA GLU A 18 -17.40 10.31 -3.14
C GLU A 18 -18.22 9.03 -3.20
N ASP A 19 -19.53 9.15 -3.51
CA ASP A 19 -20.44 8.01 -3.57
C ASP A 19 -20.07 7.10 -4.74
N LEU A 20 -19.75 7.68 -5.90
CA LEU A 20 -19.33 6.93 -7.06
C LEU A 20 -18.03 6.17 -6.80
N VAL A 21 -17.03 6.80 -6.20
CA VAL A 21 -15.75 6.13 -5.87
C VAL A 21 -15.99 4.98 -4.89
N TYR A 22 -16.81 5.18 -3.84
CA TYR A 22 -17.14 4.11 -2.91
C TYR A 22 -17.81 2.93 -3.63
N GLN A 23 -18.84 3.19 -4.43
CA GLN A 23 -19.54 2.15 -5.20
C GLN A 23 -18.59 1.38 -6.13
N LYS A 24 -17.71 2.09 -6.85
CA LYS A 24 -16.79 1.48 -7.81
C LYS A 24 -15.66 0.69 -7.14
N VAL A 25 -15.15 1.15 -6.01
CA VAL A 25 -14.19 0.38 -5.21
C VAL A 25 -14.87 -0.86 -4.63
N LYS A 26 -16.09 -0.72 -4.11
CA LYS A 26 -16.89 -1.85 -3.62
C LYS A 26 -17.15 -2.87 -4.72
N GLU A 27 -17.61 -2.44 -5.89
CA GLU A 27 -17.82 -3.30 -7.07
C GLU A 27 -16.54 -4.08 -7.43
N ALA A 28 -15.38 -3.40 -7.47
CA ALA A 28 -14.11 -4.04 -7.77
C ALA A 28 -13.74 -5.12 -6.74
N VAL A 29 -13.99 -4.87 -5.47
CA VAL A 29 -13.73 -5.83 -4.39
C VAL A 29 -14.75 -6.97 -4.41
N ASP A 30 -16.03 -6.69 -4.68
CA ASP A 30 -17.10 -7.70 -4.72
C ASP A 30 -16.89 -8.70 -5.86
N LEU A 31 -16.38 -8.25 -7.01
CA LEU A 31 -15.97 -9.13 -8.12
C LEU A 31 -14.88 -10.15 -7.74
N LEU A 32 -14.15 -9.88 -6.66
CA LEU A 32 -13.15 -10.78 -6.08
C LEU A 32 -13.66 -11.53 -4.84
N GLY A 33 -14.98 -11.53 -4.60
CA GLY A 33 -15.62 -12.22 -3.49
C GLY A 33 -15.84 -11.37 -2.23
N GLY A 34 -15.63 -10.05 -2.32
CA GLY A 34 -15.87 -9.10 -1.24
C GLY A 34 -14.73 -8.96 -0.25
N MET A 35 -14.77 -7.88 0.56
CA MET A 35 -13.68 -7.56 1.50
C MET A 35 -13.45 -8.67 2.55
N LYS A 36 -14.47 -9.42 2.91
CA LYS A 36 -14.38 -10.54 3.87
C LYS A 36 -13.51 -11.71 3.39
N ASN A 37 -13.21 -11.79 2.08
CA ASN A 37 -12.22 -12.75 1.56
C ASN A 37 -10.78 -12.35 1.89
N PHE A 38 -10.55 -11.08 2.18
CA PHE A 38 -9.20 -10.53 2.38
C PHE A 38 -8.91 -10.21 3.84
N VAL A 39 -9.93 -9.85 4.61
CA VAL A 39 -9.80 -9.48 6.03
C VAL A 39 -10.88 -10.17 6.88
N ALA A 40 -10.53 -10.52 8.12
CA ALA A 40 -11.45 -11.09 9.09
C ALA A 40 -11.77 -10.10 10.21
N PRO A 41 -12.91 -10.25 10.90
CA PRO A 41 -13.24 -9.44 12.07
C PRO A 41 -12.13 -9.50 13.12
N GLY A 42 -11.86 -8.35 13.75
CA GLY A 42 -10.85 -8.19 14.80
C GLY A 42 -9.42 -8.04 14.30
N GLN A 43 -9.14 -8.25 13.01
CA GLN A 43 -7.80 -8.03 12.44
C GLN A 43 -7.41 -6.55 12.45
N LYS A 44 -6.10 -6.32 12.56
CA LYS A 44 -5.48 -5.01 12.38
C LYS A 44 -4.94 -4.90 10.95
N VAL A 45 -5.47 -3.98 10.16
CA VAL A 45 -5.20 -3.82 8.73
C VAL A 45 -4.50 -2.49 8.47
N LEU A 46 -3.34 -2.54 7.84
CA LEU A 46 -2.63 -1.36 7.37
C LEU A 46 -3.03 -1.04 5.93
N LEU A 47 -3.64 0.10 5.70
CA LEU A 47 -3.79 0.67 4.37
C LEU A 47 -2.50 1.39 4.00
N LYS A 48 -1.87 0.97 2.91
CA LYS A 48 -0.65 1.56 2.41
C LYS A 48 -0.88 2.32 1.10
N PRO A 49 -1.28 3.60 1.17
CA PRO A 49 -1.36 4.46 0.00
C PRO A 49 0.04 4.81 -0.52
N ASN A 50 0.12 5.53 -1.62
CA ASN A 50 1.33 6.17 -2.10
C ASN A 50 1.31 7.65 -1.67
N LEU A 51 2.01 8.01 -0.59
CA LEU A 51 2.06 9.38 -0.06
C LEU A 51 3.15 10.23 -0.72
N LEU A 52 4.22 9.61 -1.19
CA LEU A 52 5.38 10.23 -1.85
C LEU A 52 6.00 11.38 -1.02
N SER A 53 5.56 12.60 -1.25
CA SER A 53 6.01 13.84 -0.58
C SER A 53 4.85 14.77 -0.25
N GLY A 54 3.63 14.24 -0.11
CA GLY A 54 2.44 15.01 0.22
C GLY A 54 2.15 16.12 -0.77
N ARG A 55 1.55 15.79 -1.90
CA ARG A 55 1.07 16.75 -2.90
C ARG A 55 -0.45 16.73 -2.95
N PRO A 56 -1.10 17.90 -3.24
CA PRO A 56 -2.54 17.94 -3.38
C PRO A 56 -3.05 16.96 -4.45
N PRO A 57 -4.28 16.42 -4.31
CA PRO A 57 -4.82 15.37 -5.19
C PRO A 57 -4.80 15.74 -6.68
N GLU A 58 -4.97 17.01 -7.01
CA GLU A 58 -4.99 17.55 -8.39
C GLU A 58 -3.65 17.34 -9.11
N LYS A 59 -2.55 17.17 -8.38
CA LYS A 59 -1.24 16.84 -8.96
C LYS A 59 -1.14 15.37 -9.41
N CYS A 60 -2.10 14.53 -9.07
CA CYS A 60 -2.19 13.11 -9.46
C CYS A 60 -0.95 12.26 -9.12
N VAL A 61 -0.14 12.65 -8.12
CA VAL A 61 1.11 11.94 -7.75
C VAL A 61 0.98 11.07 -6.50
N THR A 62 -0.09 11.28 -5.72
CA THR A 62 -0.45 10.48 -4.53
C THR A 62 -1.70 9.66 -4.80
N THR A 63 -1.96 8.65 -3.98
CA THR A 63 -3.26 7.96 -4.01
C THR A 63 -4.36 8.97 -3.68
N HIS A 64 -5.48 8.91 -4.39
CA HIS A 64 -6.59 9.83 -4.16
C HIS A 64 -7.26 9.55 -2.81
N PRO A 65 -7.57 10.58 -1.99
CA PRO A 65 -8.13 10.40 -0.65
C PRO A 65 -9.43 9.59 -0.63
N LEU A 66 -10.32 9.81 -1.58
CA LEU A 66 -11.59 9.10 -1.64
C LEU A 66 -11.42 7.59 -1.91
N VAL A 67 -10.39 7.19 -2.63
CA VAL A 67 -10.08 5.75 -2.80
C VAL A 67 -9.64 5.14 -1.48
N VAL A 68 -8.78 5.85 -0.72
CA VAL A 68 -8.37 5.42 0.63
C VAL A 68 -9.58 5.35 1.57
N LYS A 69 -10.46 6.36 1.52
CA LYS A 69 -11.72 6.39 2.30
C LYS A 69 -12.59 5.18 2.01
N ALA A 70 -12.84 4.90 0.72
CA ALA A 70 -13.66 3.76 0.29
C ALA A 70 -13.10 2.42 0.80
N VAL A 71 -11.80 2.19 0.66
CA VAL A 71 -11.17 0.96 1.16
C VAL A 71 -11.25 0.88 2.69
N ALA A 72 -11.02 2.01 3.40
CA ALA A 72 -11.11 2.05 4.86
C ALA A 72 -12.52 1.69 5.37
N LEU A 73 -13.56 2.19 4.72
CA LEU A 73 -14.94 1.87 5.05
C LEU A 73 -15.23 0.38 4.84
N LEU A 74 -14.84 -0.19 3.69
CA LEU A 74 -15.04 -1.61 3.40
C LEU A 74 -14.30 -2.53 4.40
N VAL A 75 -13.10 -2.15 4.83
CA VAL A 75 -12.35 -2.90 5.86
C VAL A 75 -13.07 -2.85 7.20
N ARG A 76 -13.61 -1.69 7.59
CA ARG A 76 -14.41 -1.55 8.84
C ARG A 76 -15.72 -2.33 8.77
N GLU A 77 -16.40 -2.32 7.63
CA GLU A 77 -17.60 -3.12 7.40
C GLU A 77 -17.35 -4.63 7.52
N ALA A 78 -16.12 -5.06 7.19
CA ALA A 78 -15.67 -6.43 7.43
C ALA A 78 -15.33 -6.72 8.91
N GLY A 79 -15.39 -5.71 9.81
CA GLY A 79 -15.15 -5.85 11.24
C GLY A 79 -13.69 -5.73 11.67
N ALA A 80 -12.82 -5.20 10.82
CA ALA A 80 -11.40 -5.03 11.11
C ALA A 80 -11.05 -3.59 11.53
N THR A 81 -9.94 -3.43 12.26
CA THR A 81 -9.38 -2.13 12.64
C THR A 81 -8.45 -1.64 11.55
N VAL A 82 -8.54 -0.35 11.21
CA VAL A 82 -7.77 0.27 10.12
C VAL A 82 -6.67 1.16 10.68
N LEU A 83 -5.49 1.05 10.09
CA LEU A 83 -4.39 2.01 10.19
C LEU A 83 -4.04 2.51 8.80
N ILE A 84 -3.49 3.72 8.70
CA ILE A 84 -2.96 4.27 7.44
C ILE A 84 -1.47 4.55 7.61
N GLY A 85 -0.64 4.15 6.66
CA GLY A 85 0.80 4.44 6.74
C GLY A 85 1.52 4.26 5.42
N ASP A 86 2.62 4.99 5.26
CA ASP A 86 3.59 4.88 4.16
C ASP A 86 4.93 5.40 4.64
N SER A 87 5.98 5.22 3.85
CA SER A 87 7.32 5.75 4.09
C SER A 87 7.65 6.86 3.06
N PRO A 88 7.21 8.11 3.26
CA PRO A 88 7.57 9.24 2.42
C PRO A 88 9.08 9.54 2.51
N GLN A 89 9.65 10.22 1.48
CA GLN A 89 11.10 10.41 1.41
C GLN A 89 11.63 11.55 2.30
N ILE A 90 10.84 12.60 2.49
CA ILE A 90 11.33 13.91 2.97
C ILE A 90 10.64 14.33 4.26
N GLU A 91 9.45 13.82 4.52
CA GLU A 91 8.60 14.24 5.63
C GLU A 91 7.92 13.04 6.30
N SER A 92 7.35 13.24 7.50
CA SER A 92 6.60 12.20 8.20
C SER A 92 5.36 11.76 7.42
N ALA A 93 4.93 10.52 7.63
CA ALA A 93 3.70 9.98 7.00
C ALA A 93 2.50 10.86 7.34
N LYS A 94 2.37 11.29 8.59
CA LYS A 94 1.30 12.17 9.07
C LYS A 94 1.27 13.49 8.29
N LYS A 95 2.43 14.15 8.14
CA LYS A 95 2.53 15.44 7.43
C LYS A 95 2.22 15.29 5.93
N ALA A 96 2.75 14.24 5.30
CA ALA A 96 2.48 13.94 3.89
C ALA A 96 1.00 13.62 3.66
N ALA A 97 0.38 12.84 4.54
CA ALA A 97 -1.03 12.48 4.46
C ALA A 97 -1.95 13.71 4.54
N HIS A 98 -1.69 14.65 5.44
CA HIS A 98 -2.48 15.88 5.54
C HIS A 98 -2.35 16.74 4.28
N LYS A 99 -1.16 16.87 3.73
CA LYS A 99 -0.93 17.64 2.50
C LYS A 99 -1.66 17.07 1.27
N CYS A 100 -1.86 15.76 1.20
CA CYS A 100 -2.55 15.13 0.08
C CYS A 100 -4.04 14.82 0.36
N GLY A 101 -4.59 15.30 1.47
CA GLY A 101 -6.00 15.13 1.84
C GLY A 101 -6.34 13.77 2.49
N ILE A 102 -5.42 12.81 2.51
CA ILE A 102 -5.63 11.53 3.21
C ILE A 102 -5.66 11.74 4.72
N GLY A 103 -4.92 12.73 5.25
CA GLY A 103 -4.97 13.10 6.66
C GLY A 103 -6.37 13.50 7.10
N LYS A 104 -7.09 14.30 6.28
CA LYS A 104 -8.48 14.64 6.57
C LYS A 104 -9.38 13.40 6.63
N VAL A 105 -9.20 12.45 5.71
CA VAL A 105 -9.95 11.17 5.75
C VAL A 105 -9.66 10.41 7.05
N ALA A 106 -8.41 10.39 7.49
CA ALA A 106 -8.01 9.74 8.74
C ALA A 106 -8.67 10.41 9.95
N ASP A 107 -8.65 11.75 10.01
CA ASP A 107 -9.29 12.53 11.08
C ASP A 107 -10.81 12.32 11.12
N ASP A 108 -11.47 12.43 9.96
CA ASP A 108 -12.94 12.28 9.83
C ASP A 108 -13.42 10.86 10.24
N LEU A 109 -12.59 9.85 10.01
CA LEU A 109 -12.88 8.46 10.36
C LEU A 109 -12.25 8.01 11.70
N GLY A 110 -11.49 8.84 12.40
CA GLY A 110 -10.78 8.44 13.61
C GLY A 110 -9.80 7.27 13.35
N ILE A 111 -8.99 7.36 12.31
CA ILE A 111 -7.99 6.36 11.93
C ILE A 111 -6.59 6.90 12.22
N ASP A 112 -5.76 6.11 12.88
CA ASP A 112 -4.39 6.49 13.15
C ASP A 112 -3.51 6.45 11.90
N ILE A 113 -2.71 7.50 11.70
CA ILE A 113 -1.65 7.52 10.72
C ILE A 113 -0.34 7.13 11.42
N VAL A 114 0.26 6.03 10.95
CA VAL A 114 1.45 5.43 11.55
C VAL A 114 2.70 5.68 10.73
N GLU A 115 3.83 5.86 11.45
CA GLU A 115 5.15 5.97 10.85
C GLU A 115 5.76 4.58 10.63
N PHE A 116 6.66 4.49 9.65
CA PHE A 116 7.41 3.27 9.39
C PHE A 116 8.77 3.33 10.08
N GLU A 117 8.80 3.11 11.39
CA GLU A 117 10.05 2.97 12.13
C GLU A 117 10.84 1.76 11.63
N PRO A 118 12.16 1.90 11.39
CA PRO A 118 12.94 0.82 10.82
C PRO A 118 13.17 -0.32 11.82
N VAL A 119 12.97 -1.55 11.36
CA VAL A 119 13.37 -2.78 12.07
C VAL A 119 14.04 -3.72 11.08
N THR A 120 15.11 -4.40 11.52
CA THR A 120 15.79 -5.39 10.70
C THR A 120 15.18 -6.77 10.98
N VAL A 121 14.71 -7.43 9.93
CA VAL A 121 14.15 -8.78 9.99
C VAL A 121 15.03 -9.76 9.20
N PRO A 122 15.23 -11.00 9.71
CA PRO A 122 16.01 -12.00 9.00
C PRO A 122 15.24 -12.53 7.79
N ASN A 123 15.97 -12.88 6.73
CA ASN A 123 15.49 -13.57 5.54
C ASN A 123 16.41 -14.78 5.28
N PRO A 124 16.32 -15.85 6.10
CA PRO A 124 17.27 -16.97 6.06
C PRO A 124 17.28 -17.69 4.70
N ASP A 125 16.13 -17.76 4.02
CA ASP A 125 15.97 -18.41 2.72
C ASP A 125 16.31 -17.50 1.53
N GLY A 126 16.59 -16.22 1.80
CA GLY A 126 16.96 -15.26 0.78
C GLY A 126 18.27 -15.65 0.08
N LYS A 127 18.27 -15.67 -1.24
CA LYS A 127 19.46 -16.01 -2.03
C LYS A 127 20.51 -14.89 -2.01
N MET A 128 20.06 -13.64 -2.08
CA MET A 128 20.92 -12.47 -2.21
C MET A 128 20.95 -11.64 -0.91
N PHE A 129 19.81 -11.47 -0.26
CA PHE A 129 19.67 -10.66 0.94
C PHE A 129 19.24 -11.50 2.13
N LYS A 130 20.10 -11.59 3.15
CA LYS A 130 19.86 -12.37 4.37
C LYS A 130 19.08 -11.60 5.45
N ASN A 131 19.01 -10.28 5.31
CA ASN A 131 18.24 -9.41 6.20
C ASN A 131 17.58 -8.29 5.40
N PHE A 132 16.42 -7.85 5.86
CA PHE A 132 15.74 -6.67 5.36
C PHE A 132 15.48 -5.69 6.49
N THR A 133 15.66 -4.39 6.22
CA THR A 133 15.17 -3.34 7.11
C THR A 133 13.81 -2.90 6.58
N ILE A 134 12.75 -3.13 7.36
CA ILE A 134 11.36 -2.82 7.01
C ILE A 134 10.75 -1.88 8.06
N GLY A 135 9.57 -1.33 7.76
CA GLY A 135 8.80 -0.62 8.77
C GLY A 135 8.29 -1.58 9.83
N LYS A 136 8.57 -1.30 11.11
CA LYS A 136 8.18 -2.12 12.27
C LYS A 136 6.67 -2.44 12.26
N ILE A 137 5.84 -1.48 11.86
CA ILE A 137 4.39 -1.66 11.77
C ILE A 137 3.98 -2.88 10.92
N LEU A 138 4.78 -3.27 9.93
CA LEU A 138 4.50 -4.46 9.10
C LEU A 138 4.63 -5.77 9.87
N THR A 139 5.28 -5.77 11.02
CA THR A 139 5.37 -6.92 11.94
C THR A 139 4.28 -6.90 13.01
N GLU A 140 3.47 -5.83 13.08
CA GLU A 140 2.47 -5.58 14.11
C GLU A 140 1.02 -5.62 13.58
N VAL A 141 0.84 -5.79 12.27
CA VAL A 141 -0.47 -5.86 11.60
C VAL A 141 -0.71 -7.23 11.00
N ASP A 142 -1.98 -7.62 10.93
CA ASP A 142 -2.37 -8.92 10.37
C ASP A 142 -2.42 -8.90 8.84
N ARG A 143 -2.75 -7.74 8.25
CA ARG A 143 -2.88 -7.56 6.80
C ARG A 143 -2.38 -6.20 6.35
N VAL A 144 -1.90 -6.15 5.12
CA VAL A 144 -1.54 -4.91 4.43
C VAL A 144 -2.34 -4.82 3.13
N ILE A 145 -3.13 -3.77 2.97
CA ILE A 145 -3.80 -3.47 1.71
C ILE A 145 -3.02 -2.36 1.02
N ASN A 146 -2.37 -2.72 -0.09
CA ASN A 146 -1.58 -1.80 -0.87
C ASN A 146 -2.47 -1.01 -1.85
N ILE A 147 -2.47 0.32 -1.74
CA ILE A 147 -3.31 1.21 -2.56
C ILE A 147 -2.40 2.14 -3.38
N PRO A 148 -1.74 1.61 -4.41
CA PRO A 148 -0.76 2.35 -5.19
C PRO A 148 -1.40 3.41 -6.08
N LYS A 149 -0.62 4.39 -6.49
CA LYS A 149 -0.94 5.33 -7.58
C LYS A 149 -0.20 4.89 -8.85
N LEU A 150 -0.93 4.60 -9.92
CA LEU A 150 -0.33 4.43 -11.24
C LEU A 150 0.21 5.77 -11.72
N LYS A 151 1.51 5.85 -11.91
CA LYS A 151 2.22 7.06 -12.38
C LYS A 151 3.60 6.72 -12.92
N THR A 152 4.20 7.65 -13.65
CA THR A 152 5.60 7.55 -14.10
C THR A 152 6.58 7.59 -12.92
N HIS A 153 7.77 7.02 -13.12
CA HIS A 153 8.85 7.02 -12.14
C HIS A 153 10.21 7.12 -12.83
N GLY A 154 11.05 8.06 -12.37
CA GLY A 154 12.34 8.34 -13.01
C GLY A 154 13.34 7.17 -13.05
N LEU A 155 13.26 6.24 -12.07
CA LEU A 155 14.19 5.10 -12.01
C LEU A 155 13.58 3.80 -12.54
N THR A 156 12.29 3.55 -12.29
CA THR A 156 11.63 2.27 -12.58
C THR A 156 10.59 2.39 -13.70
N THR A 157 10.57 3.50 -14.41
CA THR A 157 9.61 3.87 -15.45
C THR A 157 8.19 4.03 -14.93
N LEU A 158 7.68 3.06 -14.17
CA LEU A 158 6.33 3.07 -13.59
C LEU A 158 6.35 2.87 -12.07
N THR A 159 5.41 3.51 -11.40
CA THR A 159 4.97 3.18 -10.05
C THR A 159 3.65 2.43 -10.14
N LEU A 160 3.62 1.23 -9.59
CA LEU A 160 2.45 0.38 -9.40
C LEU A 160 2.58 -0.33 -8.05
N ALA A 161 1.82 -1.42 -7.82
CA ALA A 161 1.76 -2.15 -6.56
C ALA A 161 3.16 -2.57 -6.04
N VAL A 162 3.94 -3.28 -6.84
CA VAL A 162 5.29 -3.75 -6.47
C VAL A 162 6.21 -2.58 -6.12
N LYS A 163 6.21 -1.51 -6.94
CA LYS A 163 7.03 -0.32 -6.66
C LYS A 163 6.57 0.42 -5.41
N ASN A 164 5.28 0.47 -5.13
CA ASN A 164 4.79 1.08 -3.90
C ASN A 164 5.22 0.27 -2.67
N CYS A 165 5.17 -1.06 -2.74
CA CYS A 165 5.64 -1.96 -1.68
C CYS A 165 7.15 -1.89 -1.43
N SER A 166 7.97 -1.59 -2.43
CA SER A 166 9.43 -1.47 -2.24
C SER A 166 9.84 -0.37 -1.23
N ARG A 167 8.94 0.54 -0.89
CA ARG A 167 9.11 1.55 0.17
C ARG A 167 8.77 1.05 1.58
N ASN A 168 8.39 -0.20 1.73
CA ASN A 168 8.24 -0.82 3.04
C ASN A 168 9.60 -1.01 3.73
N ALA A 169 10.67 -1.10 2.96
CA ALA A 169 12.02 -1.10 3.46
C ALA A 169 12.48 0.35 3.69
N GLN A 170 12.71 0.74 4.95
CA GLN A 170 13.50 1.91 5.29
C GLN A 170 15.00 1.53 5.26
N GLY A 171 15.75 2.41 4.76
CA GLY A 171 17.16 2.21 4.47
C GLY A 171 17.27 2.19 2.96
N ARG A 172 18.20 2.97 2.49
CA ARG A 172 18.73 2.79 1.16
C ARG A 172 19.16 1.32 1.05
N VAL A 173 18.23 0.44 0.60
CA VAL A 173 18.71 -0.54 -0.35
C VAL A 173 19.24 0.37 -1.43
N ALA A 174 20.49 0.74 -1.21
CA ALA A 174 21.08 1.83 -1.93
C ALA A 174 20.93 1.43 -3.37
N SER A 175 20.54 2.38 -4.20
CA SER A 175 20.59 2.20 -5.66
C SER A 175 21.96 1.70 -6.13
N LYS A 176 22.94 1.61 -5.27
CA LYS A 176 24.26 1.02 -5.41
C LYS A 176 24.29 -0.51 -5.29
N ASP A 177 23.36 -1.11 -4.52
CA ASP A 177 23.31 -2.55 -4.25
C ASP A 177 22.22 -3.28 -5.09
N LEU A 178 21.38 -2.52 -5.78
CA LEU A 178 20.46 -3.08 -6.76
C LEU A 178 21.27 -3.49 -8.00
N PRO A 179 21.30 -4.80 -8.34
CA PRO A 179 21.90 -5.21 -9.60
C PRO A 179 21.18 -4.45 -10.72
N ARG A 180 21.96 -3.82 -11.60
CA ARG A 180 21.45 -3.02 -12.74
C ARG A 180 20.57 -3.81 -13.72
N ARG A 181 20.33 -5.11 -13.47
CA ARG A 181 19.42 -6.01 -14.20
C ARG A 181 18.65 -6.90 -13.22
N GLY A 182 17.51 -6.56 -13.00
CA GLY A 182 16.27 -6.71 -12.27
C GLY A 182 15.65 -7.98 -11.96
N ARG A 183 15.78 -9.15 -11.68
CA ARG A 183 14.76 -10.13 -11.22
C ARG A 183 14.87 -10.62 -9.78
N PRO A 184 16.04 -10.75 -9.15
CA PRO A 184 16.13 -11.38 -7.82
C PRO A 184 15.53 -10.56 -6.68
N PHE A 185 15.53 -9.22 -6.77
CA PHE A 185 15.01 -8.35 -5.69
C PHE A 185 13.52 -8.58 -5.41
N CYS A 186 12.71 -8.74 -6.46
CA CYS A 186 11.28 -8.97 -6.27
C CYS A 186 10.99 -10.32 -5.61
N GLN A 187 11.74 -11.37 -5.94
CA GLN A 187 11.52 -12.70 -5.38
C GLN A 187 11.98 -12.82 -3.92
N ASP A 188 13.07 -12.17 -3.53
CA ASP A 188 13.60 -12.23 -2.17
C ASP A 188 12.89 -11.26 -1.22
N ALA A 189 12.49 -10.08 -1.72
CA ALA A 189 11.86 -9.05 -0.90
C ALA A 189 10.36 -9.29 -0.67
N PHE A 190 9.73 -10.09 -1.51
CA PHE A 190 8.29 -10.12 -1.63
C PHE A 190 7.78 -11.56 -1.73
N GLY A 191 8.06 -12.40 -0.74
CA GLY A 191 7.44 -13.71 -0.58
C GLY A 191 5.90 -13.65 -0.50
N PRO A 192 5.19 -14.73 -0.16
CA PRO A 192 3.74 -14.91 -0.38
C PRO A 192 2.79 -13.97 0.37
N LEU A 193 3.24 -12.80 0.83
CA LEU A 193 2.47 -11.79 1.57
C LEU A 193 1.70 -10.79 0.69
N TYR A 194 1.51 -11.08 -0.61
CA TYR A 194 0.79 -10.18 -1.51
C TYR A 194 -0.64 -10.61 -1.74
N LEU A 195 -1.56 -9.82 -1.20
CA LEU A 195 -2.87 -9.58 -1.81
C LEU A 195 -2.67 -8.51 -2.90
N TYR A 196 -2.74 -8.92 -4.15
CA TYR A 196 -2.80 -8.03 -5.30
C TYR A 196 -4.20 -7.46 -5.43
#